data_e2acbcc59d5b5200974a2565ac5f144f
#
_entry.id   e2acbcc59d5b5200974a2565ac5f144f
#
_cell.length_a   1.000
_cell.length_b   1.000
_cell.length_c   1.000
_cell.angle_alpha   90.00
_cell.angle_beta   90.00
_cell.angle_gamma   90.00
#
_symmetry.space_group_name_H-M   'P 1'
#
loop_
_entity.id
_entity.type
_entity.pdbx_description
1 polymer ?
#
loop_
_entity_poly.entity_id
_entity_poly.type
_entity_poly.pdbx_seq_one_letter_code
_entity_poly.pdbx_strand_id
1 'polypeptide(L)'
;QTNQGFLRNCNQAAKAARGKYVMFLNNDTQVTEGWLSSLVNLIESDSTIGMVGSKLVYPDGRLQEAGGIIWNDGSGWNYGRLDDTDKAKYNYVKDVDYISGAAILLSTALWKQIGGFDERFAPAYCEDSDLAFEVRKAGYRVVYQPKSKVIHFEGISNGTDGNGTGLKRYQVENSEKLKEKWKEEFKNQCVNNGNPNPFRARERSMGKKIIVVIDHYVPTFDKDAGSKTTYQYLKMFLKKGYVVKFLGDNFLHEEPYSTTLQQMGIEILYGDHWATGIWDWLKLNKDEID
;
A
#
# COMPACT_ATOMS: atom_id res chain seq x y z
N GLN A 1 31.94 -3.53 -16.87
CA GLN A 1 30.47 -3.45 -17.04
C GLN A 1 30.03 -2.01 -16.73
N THR A 2 29.25 -1.41 -17.62
CA THR A 2 28.71 -0.06 -17.42
C THR A 2 27.52 -0.17 -16.45
N ASN A 3 27.44 0.74 -15.49
CA ASN A 3 26.26 0.83 -14.60
C ASN A 3 25.01 1.17 -15.42
N GLN A 4 24.01 0.29 -15.41
CA GLN A 4 22.78 0.43 -16.20
C GLN A 4 21.65 1.16 -15.43
N GLY A 5 21.89 1.50 -14.16
CA GLY A 5 20.87 2.04 -13.27
C GLY A 5 19.87 0.98 -12.79
N PHE A 6 19.00 1.39 -11.86
CA PHE A 6 18.02 0.49 -11.23
C PHE A 6 17.09 -0.16 -12.26
N LEU A 7 16.42 0.66 -13.05
CA LEU A 7 15.37 0.24 -13.98
C LEU A 7 15.86 -0.82 -14.99
N ARG A 8 16.97 -0.55 -15.66
CA ARG A 8 17.50 -1.46 -16.67
C ARG A 8 18.05 -2.73 -16.07
N ASN A 9 18.69 -2.65 -14.89
CA ASN A 9 19.14 -3.85 -14.17
C ASN A 9 17.97 -4.76 -13.82
N CYS A 10 16.86 -4.21 -13.31
CA CYS A 10 15.66 -4.97 -13.00
C CYS A 10 15.04 -5.61 -14.25
N ASN A 11 14.88 -4.84 -15.33
CA ASN A 11 14.37 -5.35 -16.61
C ASN A 11 15.23 -6.49 -17.15
N GLN A 12 16.56 -6.36 -17.07
CA GLN A 12 17.48 -7.39 -17.55
C GLN A 12 17.44 -8.65 -16.66
N ALA A 13 17.47 -8.49 -15.34
CA ALA A 13 17.42 -9.59 -14.40
C ALA A 13 16.11 -10.39 -14.50
N ALA A 14 14.98 -9.70 -14.65
CA ALA A 14 13.66 -10.31 -14.77
C ALA A 14 13.53 -11.23 -16.02
N LYS A 15 14.33 -11.04 -17.07
CA LYS A 15 14.37 -11.96 -18.24
C LYS A 15 14.83 -13.37 -17.86
N ALA A 16 15.65 -13.49 -16.80
CA ALA A 16 16.13 -14.77 -16.29
C ALA A 16 15.18 -15.43 -15.28
N ALA A 17 14.14 -14.71 -14.83
CA ALA A 17 13.18 -15.23 -13.86
C ALA A 17 12.40 -16.43 -14.42
N ARG A 18 12.39 -17.54 -13.68
CA ARG A 18 11.69 -18.80 -14.02
C ARG A 18 10.53 -19.11 -13.10
N GLY A 19 10.43 -18.39 -11.96
CA GLY A 19 9.38 -18.60 -10.97
C GLY A 19 8.01 -18.09 -11.44
N LYS A 20 6.96 -18.50 -10.75
CA LYS A 20 5.59 -18.00 -10.93
C LYS A 20 5.51 -16.49 -10.66
N TYR A 21 6.32 -15.99 -9.74
CA TYR A 21 6.41 -14.58 -9.35
C TYR A 21 7.80 -14.04 -9.57
N VAL A 22 7.90 -12.74 -9.81
CA VAL A 22 9.12 -11.95 -9.76
C VAL A 22 9.04 -11.02 -8.56
N MET A 23 10.12 -10.98 -7.78
CA MET A 23 10.28 -10.09 -6.62
C MET A 23 11.42 -9.12 -6.90
N PHE A 24 11.11 -7.83 -6.91
CA PHE A 24 12.10 -6.77 -6.89
C PHE A 24 12.35 -6.37 -5.44
N LEU A 25 13.58 -6.49 -5.01
CA LEU A 25 14.01 -6.18 -3.64
C LEU A 25 15.32 -5.40 -3.72
N ASN A 26 15.35 -4.21 -3.14
CA ASN A 26 16.55 -3.40 -3.11
C ASN A 26 17.66 -4.06 -2.27
N ASN A 27 18.91 -3.84 -2.66
CA ASN A 27 20.08 -4.38 -1.97
C ASN A 27 20.40 -3.70 -0.63
N ASP A 28 19.79 -2.56 -0.35
CA ASP A 28 19.86 -1.82 0.91
C ASP A 28 18.61 -2.07 1.78
N THR A 29 18.15 -3.32 1.81
CA THR A 29 17.03 -3.79 2.62
C THR A 29 17.42 -4.92 3.56
N GLN A 30 16.73 -5.02 4.68
CA GLN A 30 16.73 -6.17 5.58
C GLN A 30 15.30 -6.69 5.71
N VAL A 31 15.11 -7.94 5.36
CA VAL A 31 13.81 -8.61 5.45
C VAL A 31 13.56 -9.17 6.84
N THR A 32 12.28 -9.30 7.22
CA THR A 32 11.87 -9.88 8.50
C THR A 32 11.25 -11.26 8.30
N GLU A 33 11.03 -12.01 9.37
CA GLU A 33 10.35 -13.31 9.31
C GLU A 33 8.96 -13.17 8.67
N GLY A 34 8.60 -14.12 7.80
CA GLY A 34 7.29 -14.17 7.16
C GLY A 34 7.01 -13.11 6.07
N TRP A 35 7.94 -12.21 5.77
CA TRP A 35 7.73 -11.12 4.81
C TRP A 35 7.30 -11.60 3.42
N LEU A 36 8.01 -12.58 2.85
CA LEU A 36 7.73 -13.10 1.52
C LEU A 36 6.46 -13.95 1.48
N SER A 37 6.29 -14.84 2.47
CA SER A 37 5.09 -15.69 2.54
C SER A 37 3.81 -14.87 2.69
N SER A 38 3.87 -13.72 3.41
CA SER A 38 2.74 -12.80 3.52
C SER A 38 2.35 -12.19 2.17
N LEU A 39 3.31 -11.84 1.32
CA LEU A 39 3.07 -11.33 -0.04
C LEU A 39 2.48 -12.42 -0.93
N VAL A 40 3.08 -13.62 -0.93
CA VAL A 40 2.63 -14.75 -1.76
C VAL A 40 1.22 -15.17 -1.37
N ASN A 41 0.94 -15.33 -0.08
CA ASN A 41 -0.40 -15.69 0.39
C ASN A 41 -1.45 -14.65 -0.02
N LEU A 42 -1.12 -13.36 0.01
CA LEU A 42 -2.05 -12.31 -0.39
C LEU A 42 -2.31 -12.34 -1.90
N ILE A 43 -1.29 -12.40 -2.73
CA ILE A 43 -1.49 -12.40 -4.19
C ILE A 43 -2.19 -13.66 -4.69
N GLU A 44 -2.08 -14.78 -3.96
CA GLU A 44 -2.78 -16.04 -4.28
C GLU A 44 -4.21 -16.09 -3.74
N SER A 45 -4.56 -15.25 -2.77
CA SER A 45 -5.89 -15.25 -2.15
C SER A 45 -6.99 -14.66 -3.04
N ASP A 46 -6.62 -13.80 -4.01
CA ASP A 46 -7.56 -13.11 -4.89
C ASP A 46 -6.92 -12.89 -6.27
N SER A 47 -7.50 -13.50 -7.30
CA SER A 47 -7.01 -13.42 -8.68
C SER A 47 -7.05 -12.02 -9.30
N THR A 48 -7.74 -11.07 -8.66
CA THR A 48 -7.76 -9.66 -9.09
C THR A 48 -6.52 -8.89 -8.65
N ILE A 49 -5.71 -9.44 -7.73
CA ILE A 49 -4.48 -8.81 -7.27
C ILE A 49 -3.35 -9.10 -8.27
N GLY A 50 -2.81 -8.04 -8.88
CA GLY A 50 -1.69 -8.15 -9.83
C GLY A 50 -0.33 -7.84 -9.23
N MET A 51 -0.30 -6.95 -8.24
CA MET A 51 0.92 -6.48 -7.60
C MET A 51 0.71 -6.29 -6.10
N VAL A 52 1.66 -6.75 -5.31
CA VAL A 52 1.66 -6.59 -3.86
C VAL A 52 3.00 -6.04 -3.37
N GLY A 53 2.97 -5.29 -2.27
CA GLY A 53 4.18 -4.73 -1.68
C GLY A 53 4.16 -4.65 -0.17
N SER A 54 5.35 -4.44 0.37
CA SER A 54 5.65 -4.53 1.80
C SER A 54 5.41 -3.21 2.54
N LYS A 55 5.22 -3.28 3.85
CA LYS A 55 5.43 -2.18 4.77
C LYS A 55 6.92 -1.87 4.85
N LEU A 56 7.33 -0.67 4.45
CA LEU A 56 8.71 -0.23 4.60
C LEU A 56 8.89 0.53 5.91
N VAL A 57 9.95 0.20 6.63
CA VAL A 57 10.31 0.86 7.88
C VAL A 57 11.77 1.31 7.84
N TYR A 58 12.07 2.39 8.53
CA TYR A 58 13.45 2.84 8.74
C TYR A 58 14.17 1.94 9.76
N PRO A 59 15.52 1.94 9.78
CA PRO A 59 16.30 1.21 10.79
C PRO A 59 16.01 1.63 12.23
N ASP A 60 15.52 2.85 12.45
CA ASP A 60 15.10 3.36 13.76
C ASP A 60 13.68 2.91 14.18
N GLY A 61 13.00 2.12 13.35
CA GLY A 61 11.68 1.57 13.60
C GLY A 61 10.52 2.45 13.16
N ARG A 62 10.75 3.70 12.74
CA ARG A 62 9.69 4.56 12.21
C ARG A 62 9.22 4.08 10.84
N LEU A 63 7.96 4.36 10.53
CA LEU A 63 7.37 4.02 9.24
C LEU A 63 8.06 4.82 8.12
N GLN A 64 8.41 4.13 7.03
CA GLN A 64 8.87 4.77 5.81
C GLN A 64 7.71 4.88 4.80
N GLU A 65 6.97 3.78 4.61
CA GLU A 65 5.84 3.73 3.69
C GLU A 65 4.86 2.62 4.06
N ALA A 66 3.57 2.96 4.10
CA ALA A 66 2.45 2.02 4.17
C ALA A 66 1.59 2.11 2.89
N GLY A 67 2.24 1.90 1.75
CA GLY A 67 1.74 2.17 0.41
C GLY A 67 1.90 3.63 -0.01
N GLY A 68 1.89 3.87 -1.30
CA GLY A 68 2.04 5.20 -1.90
C GLY A 68 0.71 5.81 -2.33
N ILE A 69 0.63 7.12 -2.29
CA ILE A 69 -0.49 7.93 -2.80
C ILE A 69 0.02 8.73 -3.98
N ILE A 70 -0.72 8.73 -5.09
CA ILE A 70 -0.54 9.63 -6.23
C ILE A 70 -1.75 10.55 -6.29
N TRP A 71 -1.49 11.84 -6.29
CA TRP A 71 -2.52 12.86 -6.33
C TRP A 71 -2.88 13.24 -7.76
N ASN A 72 -3.99 13.94 -7.94
CA ASN A 72 -4.45 14.39 -9.26
C ASN A 72 -3.52 15.41 -9.94
N ASP A 73 -2.64 16.07 -9.18
CA ASP A 73 -1.59 16.95 -9.70
C ASP A 73 -0.30 16.18 -10.11
N GLY A 74 -0.31 14.83 -9.94
CA GLY A 74 0.81 13.95 -10.23
C GLY A 74 1.89 13.92 -9.16
N SER A 75 1.70 14.61 -8.04
CA SER A 75 2.60 14.47 -6.89
C SER A 75 2.40 13.13 -6.18
N GLY A 76 3.45 12.57 -5.60
CA GLY A 76 3.44 11.30 -4.87
C GLY A 76 3.82 11.47 -3.41
N TRP A 77 3.13 10.72 -2.52
CA TRP A 77 3.45 10.65 -1.11
C TRP A 77 3.72 9.21 -0.66
N ASN A 78 4.78 8.99 0.09
CA ASN A 78 4.98 7.77 0.87
C ASN A 78 4.07 7.88 2.11
N TYR A 79 2.95 7.17 2.11
CA TYR A 79 1.95 7.30 3.16
C TYR A 79 2.50 6.85 4.52
N GLY A 80 2.40 7.74 5.50
CA GLY A 80 2.82 7.50 6.87
C GLY A 80 4.31 7.73 7.16
N ARG A 81 5.04 8.39 6.25
CA ARG A 81 6.48 8.66 6.42
C ARG A 81 6.78 9.30 7.77
N LEU A 82 7.75 8.71 8.51
CA LEU A 82 8.24 9.09 9.83
C LEU A 82 7.22 8.94 10.98
N ASP A 83 6.07 8.34 10.73
CA ASP A 83 5.06 8.07 11.76
C ASP A 83 5.32 6.72 12.48
N ASP A 84 4.54 6.46 13.52
CA ASP A 84 4.56 5.21 14.28
C ASP A 84 3.95 4.07 13.46
N THR A 85 4.69 2.98 13.30
CA THR A 85 4.32 1.79 12.51
C THR A 85 3.10 1.04 13.05
N ASP A 86 2.78 1.20 14.34
CA ASP A 86 1.77 0.39 15.03
C ASP A 86 0.38 1.02 15.00
N LYS A 87 0.26 2.23 14.48
CA LYS A 87 -1.05 2.87 14.30
C LYS A 87 -1.96 2.05 13.40
N ALA A 88 -3.21 1.89 13.80
CA ALA A 88 -4.26 1.10 13.14
C ALA A 88 -4.33 1.33 11.62
N LYS A 89 -4.27 2.59 11.19
CA LYS A 89 -4.35 3.02 9.78
C LYS A 89 -3.25 2.48 8.86
N TYR A 90 -2.20 1.85 9.42
CA TYR A 90 -1.10 1.24 8.68
C TYR A 90 -1.09 -0.29 8.75
N ASN A 91 -2.03 -0.91 9.46
CA ASN A 91 -1.98 -2.32 9.82
C ASN A 91 -3.12 -3.17 9.24
N TYR A 92 -3.61 -2.83 8.04
CA TYR A 92 -4.58 -3.65 7.30
C TYR A 92 -4.24 -3.69 5.81
N VAL A 93 -4.66 -4.75 5.13
CA VAL A 93 -4.53 -4.90 3.67
C VAL A 93 -5.41 -3.86 2.97
N LYS A 94 -4.86 -3.16 1.96
CA LYS A 94 -5.61 -2.12 1.26
C LYS A 94 -5.09 -1.89 -0.16
N ASP A 95 -5.97 -1.42 -1.03
CA ASP A 95 -5.58 -0.91 -2.34
C ASP A 95 -4.76 0.38 -2.18
N VAL A 96 -3.72 0.54 -2.99
CA VAL A 96 -2.84 1.72 -2.97
C VAL A 96 -2.55 2.21 -4.38
N ASP A 97 -2.11 3.47 -4.51
CA ASP A 97 -1.80 4.00 -5.84
C ASP A 97 -0.51 3.42 -6.40
N TYR A 98 0.50 3.26 -5.58
CA TYR A 98 1.74 2.58 -5.96
C TYR A 98 2.38 1.91 -4.73
N ILE A 99 3.41 1.15 -4.99
CA ILE A 99 4.28 0.52 -4.00
C ILE A 99 5.71 0.85 -4.40
N SER A 100 6.51 1.29 -3.44
CA SER A 100 7.92 1.60 -3.67
C SER A 100 8.68 0.43 -4.31
N GLY A 101 9.51 0.74 -5.30
CA GLY A 101 10.40 -0.20 -5.98
C GLY A 101 11.34 -0.97 -5.05
N ALA A 102 11.42 -0.58 -3.77
CA ALA A 102 12.24 -1.25 -2.76
C ALA A 102 11.76 -2.69 -2.46
N ALA A 103 10.45 -2.99 -2.57
CA ALA A 103 9.92 -4.33 -2.29
C ALA A 103 8.59 -4.59 -3.03
N ILE A 104 8.65 -5.06 -4.26
CA ILE A 104 7.49 -5.32 -5.14
C ILE A 104 7.45 -6.78 -5.56
N LEU A 105 6.29 -7.44 -5.38
CA LEU A 105 6.02 -8.78 -5.92
C LEU A 105 4.84 -8.71 -6.92
N LEU A 106 5.02 -9.36 -8.09
CA LEU A 106 3.96 -9.56 -9.06
C LEU A 106 4.18 -10.86 -9.84
N SER A 107 3.16 -11.33 -10.58
CA SER A 107 3.33 -12.56 -11.38
C SER A 107 4.27 -12.31 -12.55
N THR A 108 5.11 -13.31 -12.85
CA THR A 108 6.01 -13.26 -14.03
C THR A 108 5.24 -13.13 -15.34
N ALA A 109 4.04 -13.69 -15.40
CA ALA A 109 3.16 -13.56 -16.56
C ALA A 109 2.69 -12.12 -16.78
N LEU A 110 2.21 -11.46 -15.70
CA LEU A 110 1.78 -10.05 -15.76
C LEU A 110 2.95 -9.12 -16.07
N TRP A 111 4.12 -9.35 -15.45
CA TRP A 111 5.35 -8.62 -15.76
C TRP A 111 5.69 -8.65 -17.26
N LYS A 112 5.62 -9.83 -17.86
CA LYS A 112 5.86 -10.00 -19.30
C LYS A 112 4.78 -9.36 -20.17
N GLN A 113 3.52 -9.44 -19.74
CA GLN A 113 2.38 -8.84 -20.44
C GLN A 113 2.50 -7.31 -20.49
N ILE A 114 2.91 -6.68 -19.40
CA ILE A 114 3.11 -5.22 -19.28
C ILE A 114 4.37 -4.77 -20.03
N GLY A 115 5.37 -5.67 -20.19
CA GLY A 115 6.65 -5.36 -20.83
C GLY A 115 7.75 -4.88 -19.89
N GLY A 116 7.54 -4.98 -18.57
CA GLY A 116 8.48 -4.56 -17.55
C GLY A 116 8.39 -3.07 -17.19
N PHE A 117 9.45 -2.53 -16.60
CA PHE A 117 9.57 -1.09 -16.37
C PHE A 117 9.77 -0.33 -17.68
N ASP A 118 9.08 0.77 -17.85
CA ASP A 118 9.17 1.61 -19.06
C ASP A 118 10.52 2.37 -19.11
N GLU A 119 11.28 2.14 -20.18
CA GLU A 119 12.62 2.71 -20.38
C GLU A 119 12.66 4.26 -20.38
N ARG A 120 11.52 4.93 -20.57
CA ARG A 120 11.45 6.41 -20.49
C ARG A 120 11.83 6.96 -19.12
N PHE A 121 11.69 6.14 -18.08
CA PHE A 121 12.01 6.51 -16.69
C PHE A 121 13.46 6.15 -16.30
N ALA A 122 14.25 5.63 -17.23
CA ALA A 122 15.65 5.33 -16.95
C ALA A 122 16.44 6.60 -16.57
N PRO A 123 17.41 6.55 -15.64
CA PRO A 123 17.92 5.35 -14.98
C PRO A 123 17.12 4.91 -13.75
N ALA A 124 16.28 5.76 -13.15
CA ALA A 124 15.49 5.50 -11.95
C ALA A 124 14.47 6.61 -11.67
N TYR A 125 13.54 6.34 -10.75
CA TYR A 125 12.40 7.13 -10.24
C TYR A 125 11.19 7.15 -11.16
N CYS A 126 10.03 7.03 -10.54
CA CYS A 126 8.70 6.94 -11.12
C CYS A 126 8.40 5.65 -11.91
N GLU A 127 9.36 4.73 -12.08
CA GLU A 127 9.14 3.43 -12.71
C GLU A 127 8.19 2.53 -11.90
N ASP A 128 8.21 2.63 -10.58
CA ASP A 128 7.33 1.90 -9.67
C ASP A 128 5.89 2.43 -9.73
N SER A 129 5.75 3.74 -9.73
CA SER A 129 4.46 4.42 -9.91
C SER A 129 3.87 4.11 -11.28
N ASP A 130 4.66 4.18 -12.34
CA ASP A 130 4.27 3.81 -13.70
C ASP A 130 3.82 2.34 -13.79
N LEU A 131 4.61 1.42 -13.22
CA LEU A 131 4.25 0.00 -13.16
C LEU A 131 2.90 -0.22 -12.48
N ALA A 132 2.64 0.49 -11.39
CA ALA A 132 1.36 0.40 -10.68
C ALA A 132 0.18 0.87 -11.53
N PHE A 133 0.34 1.91 -12.35
CA PHE A 133 -0.67 2.34 -13.33
C PHE A 133 -0.84 1.30 -14.45
N GLU A 134 0.23 0.72 -14.99
CA GLU A 134 0.14 -0.33 -16.01
C GLU A 134 -0.55 -1.60 -15.47
N VAL A 135 -0.29 -1.99 -14.21
CA VAL A 135 -1.00 -3.10 -13.54
C VAL A 135 -2.50 -2.83 -13.48
N ARG A 136 -2.91 -1.62 -13.07
CA ARG A 136 -4.34 -1.24 -13.05
C ARG A 136 -4.95 -1.17 -14.44
N LYS A 137 -4.24 -0.64 -15.43
CA LYS A 137 -4.67 -0.63 -16.84
C LYS A 137 -4.85 -2.04 -17.41
N ALA A 138 -4.08 -3.00 -16.94
CA ALA A 138 -4.26 -4.42 -17.25
C ALA A 138 -5.44 -5.08 -16.51
N GLY A 139 -6.19 -4.34 -15.68
CA GLY A 139 -7.38 -4.80 -14.97
C GLY A 139 -7.12 -5.41 -13.59
N TYR A 140 -5.91 -5.23 -13.04
CA TYR A 140 -5.53 -5.79 -11.75
C TYR A 140 -5.42 -4.72 -10.66
N ARG A 141 -5.46 -5.17 -9.40
CA ARG A 141 -5.28 -4.36 -8.21
C ARG A 141 -3.82 -4.29 -7.79
N VAL A 142 -3.46 -3.16 -7.18
CA VAL A 142 -2.16 -2.93 -6.52
C VAL A 142 -2.44 -2.85 -5.02
N VAL A 143 -1.87 -3.77 -4.24
CA VAL A 143 -2.28 -4.02 -2.86
C VAL A 143 -1.09 -3.98 -1.90
N TYR A 144 -1.27 -3.26 -0.80
CA TYR A 144 -0.32 -3.17 0.30
C TYR A 144 -0.56 -4.29 1.33
N GLN A 145 0.53 -4.97 1.76
CA GLN A 145 0.52 -6.03 2.77
C GLN A 145 1.25 -5.60 4.06
N PRO A 146 0.54 -5.27 5.14
CA PRO A 146 1.16 -4.81 6.38
C PRO A 146 2.00 -5.86 7.11
N LYS A 147 1.70 -7.16 6.92
CA LYS A 147 2.47 -8.26 7.54
C LYS A 147 3.82 -8.50 6.86
N SER A 148 3.99 -8.02 5.64
CA SER A 148 5.28 -8.03 4.97
C SER A 148 6.07 -6.80 5.39
N LYS A 149 6.92 -6.93 6.40
CA LYS A 149 7.75 -5.84 6.91
C LYS A 149 9.17 -5.95 6.37
N VAL A 150 9.65 -4.86 5.77
CA VAL A 150 11.01 -4.75 5.23
C VAL A 150 11.66 -3.49 5.78
N ILE A 151 12.85 -3.64 6.36
CA ILE A 151 13.67 -2.50 6.81
C ILE A 151 14.46 -2.01 5.61
N HIS A 152 14.32 -0.72 5.25
CA HIS A 152 14.97 -0.14 4.11
C HIS A 152 15.86 1.03 4.52
N PHE A 153 17.15 0.89 4.21
CA PHE A 153 18.22 1.83 4.56
C PHE A 153 18.32 2.97 3.52
N GLU A 154 17.20 3.68 3.29
CA GLU A 154 17.08 4.73 2.28
C GLU A 154 18.26 5.72 2.32
N GLY A 155 18.83 6.04 1.15
CA GLY A 155 19.87 7.05 0.98
C GLY A 155 21.29 6.54 1.00
N ILE A 156 21.55 5.27 1.33
CA ILE A 156 22.91 4.69 1.29
C ILE A 156 23.41 4.60 -0.15
N SER A 157 22.53 4.22 -1.09
CA SER A 157 22.94 3.99 -2.49
C SER A 157 22.89 5.24 -3.37
N ASN A 158 21.99 6.22 -3.11
CA ASN A 158 21.67 7.30 -4.05
C ASN A 158 21.74 8.72 -3.46
N GLY A 159 22.12 8.87 -2.19
CA GLY A 159 22.14 10.16 -1.49
C GLY A 159 20.73 10.74 -1.23
N THR A 160 20.66 11.84 -0.47
CA THR A 160 19.39 12.49 -0.06
C THR A 160 19.16 13.87 -0.69
N ASP A 161 20.15 14.41 -1.44
CA ASP A 161 20.08 15.77 -2.02
C ASP A 161 19.32 15.77 -3.36
N GLY A 162 18.14 16.36 -3.38
CA GLY A 162 17.28 16.51 -4.57
C GLY A 162 17.76 17.57 -5.57
N ASN A 163 18.62 18.51 -5.12
CA ASN A 163 19.16 19.61 -5.95
C ASN A 163 20.59 19.33 -6.46
N GLY A 164 21.17 18.17 -6.09
CA GLY A 164 22.53 17.79 -6.45
C GLY A 164 22.66 17.19 -7.86
N THR A 165 23.91 16.88 -8.24
CA THR A 165 24.27 16.21 -9.50
C THR A 165 23.92 14.70 -9.52
N GLY A 166 23.33 14.18 -8.44
CA GLY A 166 22.99 12.77 -8.24
C GLY A 166 21.73 12.28 -9.00
N LEU A 167 21.39 11.02 -8.78
CA LEU A 167 20.24 10.37 -9.42
C LEU A 167 18.90 11.05 -9.10
N LYS A 168 18.76 11.75 -7.96
CA LYS A 168 17.52 12.45 -7.58
C LYS A 168 17.05 13.53 -8.56
N ARG A 169 17.93 14.09 -9.39
CA ARG A 169 17.52 15.02 -10.45
C ARG A 169 16.51 14.37 -11.42
N TYR A 170 16.66 13.06 -11.66
CA TYR A 170 15.73 12.32 -12.52
C TYR A 170 14.33 12.19 -11.92
N GLN A 171 14.17 12.36 -10.60
CA GLN A 171 12.85 12.34 -9.98
C GLN A 171 11.97 13.48 -10.51
N VAL A 172 12.51 14.68 -10.66
CA VAL A 172 11.79 15.83 -11.20
C VAL A 172 11.45 15.62 -12.68
N GLU A 173 12.45 15.24 -13.49
CA GLU A 173 12.26 14.99 -14.92
C GLU A 173 11.25 13.88 -15.18
N ASN A 174 11.34 12.78 -14.42
CA ASN A 174 10.50 11.61 -14.59
C ASN A 174 9.07 11.85 -14.05
N SER A 175 8.90 12.72 -13.04
CA SER A 175 7.57 13.16 -12.61
C SER A 175 6.78 13.84 -13.72
N GLU A 176 7.43 14.70 -14.53
CA GLU A 176 6.75 15.35 -15.67
C GLU A 176 6.41 14.34 -16.77
N LYS A 177 7.29 13.36 -17.04
CA LYS A 177 6.99 12.27 -17.98
C LYS A 177 5.84 11.38 -17.49
N LEU A 178 5.76 11.13 -16.17
CA LEU A 178 4.67 10.37 -15.57
C LEU A 178 3.33 11.12 -15.72
N LYS A 179 3.33 12.44 -15.46
CA LYS A 179 2.17 13.31 -15.65
C LYS A 179 1.68 13.31 -17.08
N GLU A 180 2.57 13.40 -18.05
CA GLU A 180 2.22 13.36 -19.47
C GLU A 180 1.64 12.00 -19.87
N LYS A 181 2.28 10.89 -19.45
CA LYS A 181 1.83 9.53 -19.78
C LYS A 181 0.45 9.21 -19.22
N TRP A 182 0.16 9.62 -17.99
CA TRP A 182 -1.03 9.24 -17.23
C TRP A 182 -2.00 10.40 -16.99
N LYS A 183 -1.97 11.41 -17.84
CA LYS A 183 -2.77 12.65 -17.71
C LYS A 183 -4.26 12.40 -17.51
N GLU A 184 -4.83 11.41 -18.20
CA GLU A 184 -6.26 11.12 -18.11
C GLU A 184 -6.59 10.36 -16.81
N GLU A 185 -5.72 9.45 -16.39
CA GLU A 185 -5.86 8.67 -15.16
C GLU A 185 -5.72 9.54 -13.91
N PHE A 186 -4.90 10.59 -13.97
CA PHE A 186 -4.76 11.54 -12.85
C PHE A 186 -6.04 12.31 -12.55
N LYS A 187 -6.92 12.50 -13.52
CA LYS A 187 -8.23 13.12 -13.29
C LYS A 187 -9.11 12.32 -12.31
N ASN A 188 -8.84 11.03 -12.18
CA ASN A 188 -9.55 10.11 -11.29
C ASN A 188 -8.85 9.93 -9.93
N GLN A 189 -7.76 10.64 -9.66
CA GLN A 189 -7.07 10.60 -8.39
C GLN A 189 -7.64 11.65 -7.42
N CYS A 190 -7.42 11.45 -6.12
CA CYS A 190 -7.80 12.42 -5.10
C CYS A 190 -7.09 13.76 -5.29
N VAL A 191 -7.78 14.84 -4.96
CA VAL A 191 -7.20 16.20 -4.97
C VAL A 191 -6.19 16.33 -3.84
N ASN A 192 -4.99 16.85 -4.17
CA ASN A 192 -3.99 17.21 -3.18
C ASN A 192 -4.36 18.54 -2.53
N ASN A 193 -5.07 18.48 -1.41
CA ASN A 193 -5.45 19.65 -0.62
C ASN A 193 -4.52 19.91 0.57
N GLY A 194 -3.37 19.21 0.63
CA GLY A 194 -2.41 19.31 1.73
C GLY A 194 -2.88 18.68 3.04
N ASN A 195 -4.02 17.98 3.06
CA ASN A 195 -4.52 17.33 4.27
C ASN A 195 -3.57 16.20 4.72
N PRO A 196 -2.99 16.27 5.92
CA PRO A 196 -2.11 15.22 6.44
C PRO A 196 -2.84 13.89 6.71
N ASN A 197 -4.18 13.90 6.72
CA ASN A 197 -5.00 12.70 6.87
C ASN A 197 -5.78 12.40 5.58
N PRO A 198 -5.14 11.78 4.59
CA PRO A 198 -5.74 11.51 3.28
C PRO A 198 -6.71 10.32 3.37
N PHE A 199 -7.89 10.53 3.94
CA PHE A 199 -8.83 9.48 4.37
C PHE A 199 -9.18 8.50 3.25
N ARG A 200 -9.52 9.00 2.05
CA ARG A 200 -9.86 8.16 0.89
C ARG A 200 -8.63 7.79 0.04
N ALA A 201 -7.69 8.71 -0.11
CA ALA A 201 -6.52 8.48 -0.97
C ALA A 201 -5.63 7.34 -0.45
N ARG A 202 -5.47 7.20 0.87
CA ARG A 202 -4.62 6.19 1.50
C ARG A 202 -5.01 4.73 1.22
N GLU A 203 -6.22 4.49 0.72
CA GLU A 203 -6.79 3.14 0.48
C GLU A 203 -7.61 3.06 -0.81
N ARG A 204 -7.45 4.04 -1.71
CA ARG A 204 -8.17 4.13 -2.98
C ARG A 204 -9.68 3.91 -2.85
N SER A 205 -10.30 4.58 -1.88
CA SER A 205 -11.73 4.45 -1.59
C SER A 205 -12.61 5.53 -2.25
N MET A 206 -12.08 6.29 -3.23
CA MET A 206 -12.89 7.22 -4.03
C MET A 206 -14.04 6.47 -4.71
N GLY A 207 -15.25 7.02 -4.59
CA GLY A 207 -16.46 6.43 -5.16
C GLY A 207 -16.96 5.15 -4.47
N LYS A 208 -16.27 4.66 -3.43
CA LYS A 208 -16.74 3.55 -2.60
C LYS A 208 -17.48 4.10 -1.37
N LYS A 209 -18.47 3.35 -0.92
CA LYS A 209 -19.12 3.61 0.37
C LYS A 209 -18.22 3.16 1.51
N ILE A 210 -18.14 3.98 2.55
CA ILE A 210 -17.36 3.70 3.76
C ILE A 210 -18.32 3.56 4.92
N ILE A 211 -18.24 2.43 5.62
CA ILE A 211 -19.04 2.16 6.81
C ILE A 211 -18.15 1.96 8.04
N VAL A 212 -18.61 2.47 9.15
CA VAL A 212 -18.02 2.23 10.48
C VAL A 212 -18.95 1.29 11.23
N VAL A 213 -18.42 0.15 11.62
CA VAL A 213 -19.12 -0.82 12.48
C VAL A 213 -18.55 -0.70 13.87
N ILE A 214 -19.41 -0.43 14.85
CA ILE A 214 -19.04 -0.38 16.27
C ILE A 214 -19.74 -1.53 16.95
N ASP A 215 -18.98 -2.35 17.68
CA ASP A 215 -19.49 -3.48 18.46
C ASP A 215 -18.77 -3.50 19.80
N HIS A 216 -19.18 -4.37 20.69
CA HIS A 216 -18.65 -4.44 22.04
C HIS A 216 -17.15 -4.80 22.08
N TYR A 217 -16.72 -5.70 21.20
CA TYR A 217 -15.31 -6.13 21.02
C TYR A 217 -15.09 -6.66 19.61
N VAL A 218 -13.83 -6.90 19.25
CA VAL A 218 -13.47 -7.55 17.98
C VAL A 218 -14.10 -8.94 17.94
N PRO A 219 -14.88 -9.30 16.91
CA PRO A 219 -15.68 -10.53 16.91
C PRO A 219 -14.81 -11.79 16.98
N THR A 220 -14.96 -12.55 18.05
CA THR A 220 -14.35 -13.87 18.26
C THR A 220 -15.21 -14.96 17.59
N PHE A 221 -15.25 -14.92 16.26
CA PHE A 221 -16.27 -15.54 15.39
C PHE A 221 -16.38 -17.08 15.45
N ASP A 222 -15.46 -17.75 16.15
CA ASP A 222 -15.46 -19.19 16.42
C ASP A 222 -15.87 -19.53 17.87
N LYS A 223 -16.06 -18.50 18.74
CA LYS A 223 -16.35 -18.71 20.16
C LYS A 223 -17.82 -18.51 20.53
N ASP A 224 -18.52 -17.58 19.87
CA ASP A 224 -19.90 -17.27 20.21
C ASP A 224 -20.75 -16.88 18.98
N ALA A 225 -22.07 -16.98 19.12
CA ALA A 225 -23.03 -16.76 18.03
C ALA A 225 -23.12 -15.27 17.64
N GLY A 226 -23.01 -14.36 18.56
CA GLY A 226 -23.02 -12.90 18.31
C GLY A 226 -21.85 -12.49 17.44
N SER A 227 -20.64 -12.85 17.88
CA SER A 227 -19.39 -12.61 17.12
C SER A 227 -19.44 -13.23 15.73
N LYS A 228 -20.00 -14.45 15.60
CA LYS A 228 -20.18 -15.09 14.29
C LYS A 228 -21.11 -14.29 13.40
N THR A 229 -22.17 -13.74 13.94
CA THR A 229 -23.13 -12.90 13.19
C THR A 229 -22.46 -11.60 12.74
N THR A 230 -21.78 -10.88 13.63
CA THR A 230 -21.02 -9.67 13.29
C THR A 230 -20.00 -9.95 12.18
N TYR A 231 -19.23 -11.03 12.30
CA TYR A 231 -18.28 -11.45 11.26
C TYR A 231 -18.94 -11.69 9.89
N GLN A 232 -20.15 -12.29 9.86
CA GLN A 232 -20.88 -12.48 8.59
C GLN A 232 -21.33 -11.15 7.99
N TYR A 233 -21.77 -10.18 8.81
CA TYR A 233 -22.08 -8.83 8.33
C TYR A 233 -20.84 -8.13 7.74
N LEU A 234 -19.69 -8.20 8.40
CA LEU A 234 -18.45 -7.63 7.89
C LEU A 234 -18.09 -8.22 6.52
N LYS A 235 -18.19 -9.55 6.37
CA LYS A 235 -17.98 -10.23 5.07
C LYS A 235 -18.98 -9.79 4.01
N MET A 236 -20.25 -9.62 4.39
CA MET A 236 -21.30 -9.15 3.47
C MET A 236 -21.00 -7.73 2.98
N PHE A 237 -20.56 -6.81 3.85
CA PHE A 237 -20.21 -5.46 3.47
C PHE A 237 -19.02 -5.43 2.51
N LEU A 238 -17.97 -6.20 2.80
CA LEU A 238 -16.81 -6.32 1.90
C LEU A 238 -17.24 -6.88 0.53
N LYS A 239 -18.07 -7.93 0.51
CA LYS A 239 -18.60 -8.50 -0.74
C LYS A 239 -19.43 -7.51 -1.57
N LYS A 240 -20.08 -6.55 -0.91
CA LYS A 240 -20.81 -5.45 -1.56
C LYS A 240 -19.91 -4.31 -2.02
N GLY A 241 -18.59 -4.40 -1.80
CA GLY A 241 -17.60 -3.40 -2.20
C GLY A 241 -17.48 -2.22 -1.23
N TYR A 242 -18.02 -2.32 -0.01
CA TYR A 242 -17.86 -1.29 0.99
C TYR A 242 -16.45 -1.33 1.59
N VAL A 243 -15.93 -0.17 1.92
CA VAL A 243 -14.75 -0.04 2.78
C VAL A 243 -15.25 -0.09 4.22
N VAL A 244 -14.68 -1.00 4.99
CA VAL A 244 -15.15 -1.26 6.36
C VAL A 244 -14.10 -0.82 7.37
N LYS A 245 -14.53 -0.02 8.32
CA LYS A 245 -13.77 0.31 9.52
C LYS A 245 -14.50 -0.28 10.71
N PHE A 246 -13.77 -0.89 11.62
CA PHE A 246 -14.34 -1.57 12.78
C PHE A 246 -13.75 -1.02 14.07
N LEU A 247 -14.59 -0.76 15.05
CA LEU A 247 -14.21 -0.38 16.40
C LEU A 247 -14.83 -1.36 17.40
N GLY A 248 -14.01 -2.04 18.20
CA GLY A 248 -14.44 -2.66 19.43
C GLY A 248 -14.49 -1.62 20.56
N ASP A 249 -15.59 -1.53 21.29
CA ASP A 249 -15.75 -0.55 22.38
C ASP A 249 -14.77 -0.77 23.56
N ASN A 250 -14.13 -1.92 23.60
CA ASN A 250 -13.03 -2.20 24.51
C ASN A 250 -11.65 -1.70 24.02
N PHE A 251 -11.57 -1.19 22.77
CA PHE A 251 -10.37 -0.65 22.12
C PHE A 251 -9.19 -1.61 22.00
N LEU A 252 -9.40 -2.90 22.20
CA LEU A 252 -8.34 -3.90 22.17
C LEU A 252 -8.04 -4.40 20.75
N HIS A 253 -6.77 -4.72 20.53
CA HIS A 253 -6.32 -5.54 19.40
C HIS A 253 -6.25 -6.99 19.89
N GLU A 254 -7.14 -7.85 19.39
CA GLU A 254 -7.31 -9.23 19.90
C GLU A 254 -6.88 -10.26 18.85
N GLU A 255 -5.82 -10.97 19.11
CA GLU A 255 -5.31 -12.04 18.23
C GLU A 255 -6.07 -13.36 18.44
N PRO A 256 -6.29 -14.13 17.37
CA PRO A 256 -5.93 -13.88 15.97
C PRO A 256 -6.99 -13.09 15.18
N TYR A 257 -8.04 -12.63 15.83
CA TYR A 257 -9.25 -12.09 15.20
C TYR A 257 -9.01 -10.74 14.53
N SER A 258 -8.34 -9.81 15.21
CA SER A 258 -7.97 -8.51 14.64
C SER A 258 -7.13 -8.68 13.38
N THR A 259 -6.07 -9.51 13.46
CA THR A 259 -5.23 -9.81 12.30
C THR A 259 -6.03 -10.45 11.17
N THR A 260 -6.96 -11.36 11.46
CA THR A 260 -7.82 -11.97 10.43
C THR A 260 -8.64 -10.91 9.69
N LEU A 261 -9.29 -10.00 10.42
CA LEU A 261 -10.08 -8.91 9.83
C LEU A 261 -9.20 -7.93 9.05
N GLN A 262 -8.03 -7.58 9.57
CA GLN A 262 -7.06 -6.72 8.90
C GLN A 262 -6.57 -7.33 7.57
N GLN A 263 -6.37 -8.64 7.53
CA GLN A 263 -6.00 -9.35 6.29
C GLN A 263 -7.16 -9.41 5.28
N MET A 264 -8.41 -9.27 5.72
CA MET A 264 -9.58 -9.13 4.84
C MET A 264 -9.76 -7.69 4.32
N GLY A 265 -8.95 -6.73 4.74
CA GLY A 265 -9.03 -5.33 4.33
C GLY A 265 -9.87 -4.44 5.25
N ILE A 266 -10.13 -4.87 6.49
CA ILE A 266 -10.86 -4.08 7.49
C ILE A 266 -9.86 -3.31 8.36
N GLU A 267 -10.00 -1.99 8.44
CA GLU A 267 -9.26 -1.18 9.40
C GLU A 267 -9.86 -1.36 10.79
N ILE A 268 -9.13 -2.01 11.68
CA ILE A 268 -9.51 -2.15 13.09
C ILE A 268 -8.98 -0.93 13.85
N LEU A 269 -9.88 -0.15 14.43
CA LEU A 269 -9.52 1.02 15.24
C LEU A 269 -9.26 0.54 16.68
N TYR A 270 -8.00 0.47 17.09
CA TYR A 270 -7.57 -0.02 18.40
C TYR A 270 -6.60 0.94 19.09
N GLY A 271 -6.46 0.78 20.40
CA GLY A 271 -5.62 1.60 21.28
C GLY A 271 -6.43 2.56 22.15
N ASP A 272 -5.94 2.81 23.35
CA ASP A 272 -6.66 3.55 24.41
C ASP A 272 -7.07 4.98 24.01
N HIS A 273 -6.34 5.58 23.06
CA HIS A 273 -6.65 6.92 22.56
C HIS A 273 -8.03 7.00 21.88
N TRP A 274 -8.62 5.89 21.46
CA TRP A 274 -9.95 5.85 20.86
C TRP A 274 -11.07 6.06 21.90
N ALA A 275 -10.82 5.76 23.17
CA ALA A 275 -11.82 5.96 24.24
C ALA A 275 -12.32 7.41 24.32
N THR A 276 -11.43 8.37 24.00
CA THR A 276 -11.79 9.79 23.98
C THR A 276 -11.80 10.38 22.56
N GLY A 277 -11.04 9.78 21.63
CA GLY A 277 -10.81 10.33 20.29
C GLY A 277 -11.84 9.94 19.23
N ILE A 278 -12.66 8.91 19.46
CA ILE A 278 -13.59 8.40 18.45
C ILE A 278 -14.59 9.46 17.98
N TRP A 279 -15.13 10.27 18.88
CA TRP A 279 -16.12 11.28 18.53
C TRP A 279 -15.54 12.41 17.69
N ASP A 280 -14.30 12.83 17.96
CA ASP A 280 -13.62 13.84 17.15
C ASP A 280 -13.22 13.28 15.80
N TRP A 281 -12.81 12.01 15.76
CA TRP A 281 -12.52 11.33 14.49
C TRP A 281 -13.79 11.18 13.62
N LEU A 282 -14.93 10.80 14.20
CA LEU A 282 -16.22 10.74 13.49
C LEU A 282 -16.64 12.11 12.97
N LYS A 283 -16.53 13.17 13.77
CA LYS A 283 -16.82 14.56 13.35
C LYS A 283 -15.91 14.99 12.20
N LEU A 284 -14.61 14.68 12.27
CA LEU A 284 -13.62 15.03 11.24
C LEU A 284 -13.92 14.34 9.91
N ASN A 285 -14.43 13.12 9.95
CA ASN A 285 -14.64 12.29 8.76
C ASN A 285 -16.12 12.09 8.40
N LYS A 286 -17.04 12.86 8.99
CA LYS A 286 -18.51 12.70 8.82
C LYS A 286 -18.97 12.75 7.35
N ASP A 287 -18.30 13.56 6.53
CA ASP A 287 -18.66 13.74 5.13
C ASP A 287 -18.03 12.63 4.22
N GLU A 288 -17.22 11.77 4.81
CA GLU A 288 -16.54 10.64 4.15
C GLU A 288 -17.19 9.29 4.48
N ILE A 289 -17.97 9.23 5.55
CA ILE A 289 -18.64 8.02 6.06
C ILE A 289 -20.09 8.02 5.59
N ASP A 290 -20.57 6.88 5.05
CA ASP A 290 -21.94 6.69 4.54
C ASP A 290 -22.91 6.16 5.59
#